data_1aeac05d431ce5221fb1f64186bcbd64
#
_entry.id   1aeac05d431ce5221fb1f64186bcbd64
#
_cell.length_a   1.000
_cell.length_b   1.000
_cell.length_c   1.000
_cell.angle_alpha   90.00
_cell.angle_beta   90.00
_cell.angle_gamma   90.00
#
_symmetry.space_group_name_H-M   'P 1'
#
loop_
_entity.id
_entity.type
_entity.pdbx_description
1 polymer ?
#
loop_
_entity_poly.entity_id
_entity_poly.type
_entity_poly.pdbx_seq_one_letter_code
_entity_poly.pdbx_strand_id
1 'polypeptide(L)'
;LEQAPASLALAQQGAPLAPLLPELLGLNGKRTYLLLVQNNEELRATGGFIAALGLIVMENGELVGLDFGDSYEIYNPNHQYPPAPKPMQKYMNILSLVMRDANWSPDLPTTAKIARAIYKQDTGIDIDGIITIDLNAVKKLVGAVGPLMVEGSDDPITGDNIQEAIKRFWEKPLE
;
A
#
# COMPACT_ATOMS: atom_id res chain seq x y z
N LEU A 1 -29.51 20.15 1.61
CA LEU A 1 -29.50 20.40 0.14
C LEU A 1 -28.08 20.67 -0.43
N GLU A 2 -27.05 20.93 0.42
CA GLU A 2 -25.67 21.20 -0.06
C GLU A 2 -24.85 19.95 -0.36
N GLN A 3 -25.27 18.76 0.01
CA GLN A 3 -24.53 17.50 -0.23
C GLN A 3 -24.77 16.89 -1.63
N ALA A 4 -25.81 17.32 -2.32
CA ALA A 4 -26.13 16.78 -3.64
C ALA A 4 -25.06 16.99 -4.73
N PRO A 5 -24.34 18.14 -4.81
CA PRO A 5 -23.31 18.33 -5.83
C PRO A 5 -22.06 17.46 -5.60
N ALA A 6 -21.67 17.20 -4.34
CA ALA A 6 -20.52 16.35 -4.04
C ALA A 6 -20.78 14.86 -4.34
N SER A 7 -21.98 14.36 -4.01
CA SER A 7 -22.39 12.99 -4.32
C SER A 7 -22.53 12.75 -5.82
N LEU A 8 -23.02 13.74 -6.57
CA LEU A 8 -23.11 13.67 -8.03
C LEU A 8 -21.72 13.63 -8.67
N ALA A 9 -20.79 14.46 -8.20
CA ALA A 9 -19.40 14.45 -8.67
C ALA A 9 -18.71 13.10 -8.41
N LEU A 10 -18.89 12.51 -7.23
CA LEU A 10 -18.39 11.18 -6.90
C LEU A 10 -19.02 10.10 -7.79
N ALA A 11 -20.31 10.15 -8.02
CA ALA A 11 -20.99 9.22 -8.92
C ALA A 11 -20.49 9.34 -10.36
N GLN A 12 -20.29 10.55 -10.87
CA GLN A 12 -19.75 10.78 -12.20
C GLN A 12 -18.30 10.29 -12.35
N GLN A 13 -17.47 10.42 -11.32
CA GLN A 13 -16.10 9.90 -11.32
C GLN A 13 -16.06 8.38 -11.15
N GLY A 14 -16.97 7.81 -10.40
CA GLY A 14 -17.06 6.36 -10.16
C GLY A 14 -17.74 5.57 -11.30
N ALA A 15 -18.66 6.20 -12.06
CA ALA A 15 -19.39 5.52 -13.11
C ALA A 15 -18.52 4.79 -14.15
N PRO A 16 -17.38 5.32 -14.61
CA PRO A 16 -16.48 4.61 -15.53
C PRO A 16 -15.85 3.36 -14.93
N LEU A 17 -15.76 3.26 -13.60
CA LEU A 17 -15.19 2.11 -12.89
C LEU A 17 -16.23 1.00 -12.64
N ALA A 18 -17.51 1.30 -12.72
CA ALA A 18 -18.58 0.36 -12.42
C ALA A 18 -18.49 -0.97 -13.22
N PRO A 19 -18.14 -0.98 -14.51
CA PRO A 19 -17.98 -2.22 -15.27
C PRO A 19 -16.81 -3.10 -14.78
N LEU A 20 -15.81 -2.51 -14.10
CA LEU A 20 -14.63 -3.20 -13.58
C LEU A 20 -14.86 -3.78 -12.18
N LEU A 21 -15.86 -3.28 -11.45
CA LEU A 21 -16.12 -3.70 -10.06
C LEU A 21 -16.33 -5.21 -9.91
N PRO A 22 -17.06 -5.92 -10.78
CA PRO A 22 -17.21 -7.37 -10.67
C PRO A 22 -15.86 -8.11 -10.68
N GLU A 23 -14.95 -7.69 -11.54
CA GLU A 23 -13.62 -8.25 -11.61
C GLU A 23 -12.77 -7.86 -10.40
N LEU A 24 -12.74 -6.58 -10.06
CA LEU A 24 -11.97 -6.05 -8.93
C LEU A 24 -12.41 -6.64 -7.58
N LEU A 25 -13.70 -6.90 -7.42
CA LEU A 25 -14.27 -7.47 -6.20
C LEU A 25 -14.29 -9.02 -6.19
N GLY A 26 -13.68 -9.65 -7.18
CA GLY A 26 -13.58 -11.10 -7.23
C GLY A 26 -14.91 -11.84 -7.45
N LEU A 27 -15.91 -11.20 -8.10
CA LEU A 27 -17.19 -11.85 -8.43
C LEU A 27 -17.03 -12.93 -9.49
N ASN A 28 -15.99 -12.82 -10.33
CA ASN A 28 -15.67 -13.79 -11.39
C ASN A 28 -14.50 -14.72 -11.01
N GLY A 29 -14.18 -14.82 -9.73
CA GLY A 29 -13.07 -15.59 -9.18
C GLY A 29 -12.21 -14.76 -8.23
N LYS A 30 -11.57 -15.44 -7.32
CA LYS A 30 -10.67 -14.84 -6.31
C LYS A 30 -9.66 -13.85 -6.93
N ARG A 31 -9.50 -12.72 -6.30
CA ARG A 31 -8.51 -11.69 -6.64
C ARG A 31 -7.61 -11.39 -5.46
N THR A 32 -6.32 -11.32 -5.73
CA THR A 32 -5.30 -11.04 -4.74
C THR A 32 -4.58 -9.76 -5.10
N TYR A 33 -4.58 -8.78 -4.20
CA TYR A 33 -3.94 -7.50 -4.39
C TYR A 33 -2.81 -7.29 -3.39
N LEU A 34 -1.71 -6.71 -3.86
CA LEU A 34 -0.65 -6.22 -2.99
C LEU A 34 -0.85 -4.71 -2.75
N LEU A 35 -1.09 -4.36 -1.51
CA LEU A 35 -1.15 -2.98 -1.05
C LEU A 35 0.27 -2.52 -0.68
N LEU A 36 0.74 -1.47 -1.31
CA LEU A 36 1.99 -0.79 -0.97
C LEU A 36 1.67 0.42 -0.09
N VAL A 37 2.02 0.36 1.17
CA VAL A 37 1.85 1.46 2.12
C VAL A 37 3.09 2.33 2.09
N GLN A 38 2.94 3.57 1.63
CA GLN A 38 4.05 4.48 1.34
C GLN A 38 4.18 5.57 2.41
N ASN A 39 5.40 5.73 2.93
CA ASN A 39 5.76 6.82 3.81
C ASN A 39 6.17 8.04 2.97
N ASN A 40 5.30 9.03 2.85
CA ASN A 40 5.54 10.25 2.09
C ASN A 40 6.49 11.26 2.77
N GLU A 41 6.94 10.98 3.99
CA GLU A 41 8.04 11.73 4.62
C GLU A 41 9.42 11.31 4.06
N GLU A 42 9.49 10.12 3.45
CA GLU A 42 10.67 9.64 2.72
C GLU A 42 10.39 9.63 1.23
N LEU A 43 10.87 10.63 0.52
CA LEU A 43 10.55 10.86 -0.89
C LEU A 43 10.92 9.68 -1.79
N ARG A 44 9.96 9.21 -2.55
CA ARG A 44 10.07 8.28 -3.69
C ARG A 44 9.13 8.73 -4.80
N ALA A 45 9.38 8.30 -6.02
CA ALA A 45 8.71 8.83 -7.20
C ALA A 45 7.20 8.60 -7.25
N THR A 46 6.65 7.56 -6.61
CA THR A 46 5.22 7.23 -6.63
C THR A 46 4.48 7.55 -5.33
N GLY A 47 5.05 8.36 -4.45
CA GLY A 47 4.34 8.82 -3.25
C GLY A 47 5.05 8.60 -1.93
N GLY A 48 6.18 7.88 -1.89
CA GLY A 48 7.00 7.68 -0.69
C GLY A 48 7.66 6.31 -0.62
N PHE A 49 8.52 6.13 0.37
CA PHE A 49 9.17 4.85 0.67
C PHE A 49 8.14 3.78 1.01
N ILE A 50 8.26 2.58 0.43
CA ILE A 50 7.36 1.47 0.74
C ILE A 50 7.74 0.92 2.12
N ALA A 51 7.01 1.34 3.15
CA ALA A 51 7.28 0.97 4.54
C ALA A 51 6.63 -0.37 4.92
N ALA A 52 5.39 -0.59 4.48
CA ALA A 52 4.66 -1.80 4.78
C ALA A 52 3.95 -2.35 3.54
N LEU A 53 3.61 -3.62 3.61
CA LEU A 53 2.89 -4.36 2.59
C LEU A 53 1.59 -4.90 3.18
N GLY A 54 0.53 -4.89 2.38
CA GLY A 54 -0.74 -5.54 2.72
C GLY A 54 -1.12 -6.53 1.63
N LEU A 55 -1.49 -7.74 2.00
CA LEU A 55 -2.08 -8.69 1.08
C LEU A 55 -3.60 -8.69 1.26
N ILE A 56 -4.30 -8.28 0.22
CA ILE A 56 -5.77 -8.16 0.20
C ILE A 56 -6.32 -9.25 -0.70
N VAL A 57 -7.26 -10.04 -0.18
CA VAL A 57 -7.92 -11.10 -0.94
C VAL A 57 -9.40 -10.81 -1.02
N MET A 58 -9.91 -10.66 -2.26
CA MET A 58 -11.30 -10.43 -2.56
C MET A 58 -11.90 -11.67 -3.23
N GLU A 59 -13.08 -12.09 -2.78
CA GLU A 59 -13.82 -13.19 -3.38
C GLU A 59 -15.33 -12.95 -3.21
N ASN A 60 -16.10 -13.13 -4.28
CA ASN A 60 -17.56 -12.96 -4.30
C ASN A 60 -18.04 -11.59 -3.75
N GLY A 61 -17.25 -10.53 -3.92
CA GLY A 61 -17.57 -9.18 -3.42
C GLY A 61 -17.16 -8.94 -1.97
N GLU A 62 -16.56 -9.92 -1.31
CA GLU A 62 -16.18 -9.87 0.10
C GLU A 62 -14.65 -9.82 0.27
N LEU A 63 -14.19 -9.14 1.32
CA LEU A 63 -12.81 -9.20 1.78
C LEU A 63 -12.62 -10.48 2.59
N VAL A 64 -12.02 -11.50 1.98
CA VAL A 64 -11.84 -12.82 2.62
C VAL A 64 -10.46 -13.00 3.23
N GLY A 65 -9.53 -12.10 2.97
CA GLY A 65 -8.20 -12.12 3.57
C GLY A 65 -7.57 -10.74 3.60
N LEU A 66 -6.93 -10.43 4.71
CA LEU A 66 -6.15 -9.21 4.92
C LEU A 66 -4.98 -9.54 5.83
N ASP A 67 -3.77 -9.37 5.30
CA ASP A 67 -2.54 -9.59 6.06
C ASP A 67 -1.59 -8.41 5.84
N PHE A 68 -0.88 -7.99 6.89
CA PHE A 68 0.06 -6.88 6.84
C PHE A 68 1.41 -7.29 7.41
N GLY A 69 2.47 -6.80 6.77
CA GLY A 69 3.84 -7.00 7.23
C GLY A 69 4.76 -5.83 6.86
N ASP A 70 5.91 -5.80 7.49
CA ASP A 70 6.97 -4.87 7.15
C ASP A 70 7.57 -5.23 5.77
N SER A 71 7.90 -4.23 4.97
CA SER A 71 8.53 -4.43 3.66
C SER A 71 9.93 -5.05 3.73
N TYR A 72 10.57 -5.03 4.90
CA TYR A 72 11.86 -5.68 5.14
C TYR A 72 11.73 -7.20 5.36
N GLU A 73 10.61 -7.66 5.89
CA GLU A 73 10.42 -9.07 6.29
C GLU A 73 10.41 -10.03 5.10
N ILE A 74 9.95 -9.59 3.93
CA ILE A 74 9.94 -10.43 2.73
C ILE A 74 11.31 -10.57 2.06
N TYR A 75 12.30 -9.76 2.46
CA TYR A 75 13.62 -9.80 1.86
C TYR A 75 14.34 -11.12 2.13
N ASN A 76 14.75 -11.80 1.07
CA ASN A 76 15.53 -13.04 1.17
C ASN A 76 16.95 -12.82 0.61
N PRO A 77 18.01 -12.86 1.46
CA PRO A 77 19.38 -12.63 1.01
C PRO A 77 19.91 -13.70 0.04
N ASN A 78 19.23 -14.85 -0.07
CA ASN A 78 19.59 -15.90 -1.02
C ASN A 78 18.99 -15.70 -2.42
N HIS A 79 18.08 -14.73 -2.58
CA HIS A 79 17.50 -14.39 -3.88
C HIS A 79 18.37 -13.38 -4.64
N GLN A 80 18.36 -13.49 -5.96
CA GLN A 80 19.00 -12.52 -6.83
C GLN A 80 18.00 -11.42 -7.19
N TYR A 81 18.30 -10.19 -6.81
CA TYR A 81 17.51 -9.02 -7.17
C TYR A 81 18.14 -8.28 -8.35
N PRO A 82 17.31 -7.62 -9.17
CA PRO A 82 17.84 -6.79 -10.26
C PRO A 82 18.73 -5.67 -9.70
N PRO A 83 19.76 -5.24 -10.46
CA PRO A 83 20.60 -4.13 -10.03
C PRO A 83 19.76 -2.86 -9.89
N ALA A 84 20.00 -2.11 -8.81
CA ALA A 84 19.37 -0.81 -8.65
C ALA A 84 19.78 0.16 -9.77
N PRO A 85 18.92 1.11 -10.15
CA PRO A 85 19.27 2.17 -11.08
C PRO A 85 20.55 2.91 -10.69
N LYS A 86 21.37 3.33 -11.67
CA LYS A 86 22.64 3.99 -11.41
C LYS A 86 22.59 5.17 -10.42
N PRO A 87 21.56 6.05 -10.44
CA PRO A 87 21.46 7.10 -9.44
C PRO A 87 21.30 6.58 -8.01
N MET A 88 20.53 5.48 -7.81
CA MET A 88 20.38 4.86 -6.50
C MET A 88 21.69 4.27 -6.00
N GLN A 89 22.44 3.60 -6.89
CA GLN A 89 23.76 3.07 -6.55
C GLN A 89 24.72 4.19 -6.15
N LYS A 90 24.74 5.29 -6.94
CA LYS A 90 25.70 6.39 -6.77
C LYS A 90 25.42 7.27 -5.55
N TYR A 91 24.14 7.60 -5.31
CA TYR A 91 23.75 8.63 -4.32
C TYR A 91 23.12 8.05 -3.06
N MET A 92 22.58 6.83 -3.12
CA MET A 92 21.89 6.19 -2.00
C MET A 92 22.62 4.92 -1.51
N ASN A 93 23.69 4.51 -2.20
CA ASN A 93 24.42 3.27 -1.93
C ASN A 93 23.55 2.01 -1.94
N ILE A 94 22.48 2.02 -2.74
CA ILE A 94 21.57 0.89 -2.94
C ILE A 94 22.04 0.12 -4.19
N LEU A 95 22.51 -1.11 -3.99
CA LEU A 95 23.09 -1.92 -5.09
C LEU A 95 22.05 -2.77 -5.81
N SER A 96 21.02 -3.23 -5.09
CA SER A 96 19.97 -4.12 -5.62
C SER A 96 18.59 -3.51 -5.37
N LEU A 97 17.70 -3.70 -6.35
CA LEU A 97 16.33 -3.22 -6.26
C LEU A 97 15.49 -4.27 -5.53
N VAL A 98 15.16 -3.99 -4.28
CA VAL A 98 14.31 -4.82 -3.43
C VAL A 98 12.93 -4.20 -3.24
N MET A 99 12.00 -4.88 -2.58
CA MET A 99 10.60 -4.44 -2.48
C MET A 99 10.44 -3.00 -1.99
N ARG A 100 11.11 -2.61 -0.91
CA ARG A 100 11.00 -1.25 -0.33
C ARG A 100 11.43 -0.13 -1.28
N ASP A 101 12.20 -0.47 -2.31
CA ASP A 101 12.72 0.46 -3.32
C ASP A 101 12.12 0.21 -4.72
N ALA A 102 11.16 -0.70 -4.85
CA ALA A 102 10.56 -1.10 -6.13
C ALA A 102 9.89 0.07 -6.88
N ASN A 103 9.51 1.12 -6.15
CA ASN A 103 8.84 2.30 -6.66
C ASN A 103 9.76 3.46 -7.07
N TRP A 104 10.96 3.13 -7.55
CA TRP A 104 11.89 4.11 -8.14
C TRP A 104 11.32 4.80 -9.38
N SER A 105 10.59 4.07 -10.23
CA SER A 105 9.97 4.65 -11.43
C SER A 105 8.80 5.56 -11.07
N PRO A 106 8.68 6.77 -11.67
CA PRO A 106 7.48 7.59 -11.54
C PRO A 106 6.26 7.00 -12.27
N ASP A 107 6.47 6.04 -13.17
CA ASP A 107 5.42 5.31 -13.87
C ASP A 107 4.90 4.16 -13.00
N LEU A 108 3.68 4.30 -12.49
CA LEU A 108 3.06 3.30 -11.61
C LEU A 108 2.92 1.91 -12.26
N PRO A 109 2.56 1.76 -13.55
CA PRO A 109 2.56 0.46 -14.22
C PRO A 109 3.93 -0.23 -14.22
N THR A 110 5.02 0.52 -14.37
CA THR A 110 6.39 -0.01 -14.28
C THR A 110 6.72 -0.44 -12.86
N THR A 111 6.40 0.38 -11.87
CA THR A 111 6.53 0.05 -10.44
C THR A 111 5.75 -1.21 -10.10
N ALA A 112 4.50 -1.31 -10.55
CA ALA A 112 3.65 -2.47 -10.31
C ALA A 112 4.24 -3.77 -10.85
N LYS A 113 4.82 -3.75 -12.06
CA LYS A 113 5.48 -4.92 -12.64
C LYS A 113 6.69 -5.36 -11.81
N ILE A 114 7.51 -4.40 -11.36
CA ILE A 114 8.70 -4.68 -10.54
C ILE A 114 8.29 -5.24 -9.18
N ALA A 115 7.37 -4.58 -8.49
CA ALA A 115 6.88 -5.01 -7.18
C ALA A 115 6.24 -6.40 -7.23
N ARG A 116 5.40 -6.67 -8.25
CA ARG A 116 4.82 -7.99 -8.48
C ARG A 116 5.87 -9.08 -8.65
N ALA A 117 6.90 -8.81 -9.48
CA ALA A 117 7.96 -9.77 -9.73
C ALA A 117 8.78 -10.08 -8.46
N ILE A 118 9.13 -9.05 -7.68
CA ILE A 118 9.85 -9.20 -6.42
C ILE A 118 8.98 -9.95 -5.41
N TYR A 119 7.70 -9.56 -5.23
CA TYR A 119 6.80 -10.21 -4.30
C TYR A 119 6.62 -11.70 -4.59
N LYS A 120 6.39 -12.03 -5.86
CA LYS A 120 6.28 -13.43 -6.30
C LYS A 120 7.56 -14.22 -6.05
N GLN A 121 8.74 -13.62 -6.31
CA GLN A 121 10.03 -14.25 -6.05
C GLN A 121 10.23 -14.55 -4.56
N ASP A 122 9.88 -13.61 -3.69
CA ASP A 122 10.20 -13.68 -2.27
C ASP A 122 9.17 -14.51 -1.47
N THR A 123 7.90 -14.50 -1.89
CA THR A 123 6.81 -15.17 -1.17
C THR A 123 6.23 -16.38 -1.90
N GLY A 124 6.48 -16.53 -3.20
CA GLY A 124 5.84 -17.52 -4.06
C GLY A 124 4.40 -17.17 -4.44
N ILE A 125 3.83 -16.09 -3.92
CA ILE A 125 2.45 -15.68 -4.16
C ILE A 125 2.36 -14.82 -5.43
N ASP A 126 1.46 -15.21 -6.34
CA ASP A 126 1.12 -14.36 -7.49
C ASP A 126 -0.03 -13.41 -7.11
N ILE A 127 0.03 -12.18 -7.62
CA ILE A 127 -0.95 -11.13 -7.33
C ILE A 127 -1.59 -10.64 -8.62
N ASP A 128 -2.88 -10.30 -8.57
CA ASP A 128 -3.65 -9.80 -9.71
C ASP A 128 -3.43 -8.30 -9.96
N GLY A 129 -3.20 -7.53 -8.88
CA GLY A 129 -3.02 -6.10 -9.00
C GLY A 129 -2.26 -5.48 -7.82
N ILE A 130 -1.89 -4.22 -7.99
CA ILE A 130 -1.23 -3.41 -6.96
C ILE A 130 -2.10 -2.22 -6.62
N ILE A 131 -2.23 -1.96 -5.33
CA ILE A 131 -2.85 -0.76 -4.77
C ILE A 131 -1.76 0.01 -4.03
N THR A 132 -1.68 1.31 -4.22
CA THR A 132 -0.76 2.16 -3.47
C THR A 132 -1.54 3.15 -2.62
N ILE A 133 -1.16 3.29 -1.36
CA ILE A 133 -1.66 4.33 -0.47
C ILE A 133 -0.50 5.02 0.22
N ASP A 134 -0.66 6.32 0.46
CA ASP A 134 0.26 7.09 1.28
C ASP A 134 -0.36 7.44 2.65
N LEU A 135 0.43 8.05 3.51
CA LEU A 135 -0.02 8.48 4.83
C LEU A 135 -1.19 9.47 4.77
N ASN A 136 -1.29 10.29 3.71
CA ASN A 136 -2.43 11.20 3.53
C ASN A 136 -3.72 10.45 3.24
N ALA A 137 -3.64 9.38 2.43
CA ALA A 137 -4.79 8.51 2.20
C ALA A 137 -5.22 7.80 3.50
N VAL A 138 -4.27 7.29 4.29
CA VAL A 138 -4.55 6.68 5.59
C VAL A 138 -5.23 7.68 6.55
N LYS A 139 -4.71 8.91 6.64
CA LYS A 139 -5.34 9.99 7.43
C LYS A 139 -6.80 10.23 7.04
N LYS A 140 -7.08 10.29 5.74
CA LYS A 140 -8.44 10.51 5.22
C LYS A 140 -9.35 9.34 5.50
N LEU A 141 -8.87 8.11 5.37
CA LEU A 141 -9.63 6.90 5.66
C LEU A 141 -10.00 6.84 7.14
N VAL A 142 -9.04 7.02 8.05
CA VAL A 142 -9.29 7.04 9.49
C VAL A 142 -10.23 8.21 9.87
N GLY A 143 -10.04 9.38 9.26
CA GLY A 143 -10.93 10.51 9.47
C GLY A 143 -12.38 10.26 9.04
N ALA A 144 -12.58 9.45 8.00
CA ALA A 144 -13.91 9.08 7.50
C ALA A 144 -14.60 8.00 8.36
N VAL A 145 -13.84 7.05 8.91
CA VAL A 145 -14.34 5.98 9.77
C VAL A 145 -14.64 6.49 11.18
N GLY A 146 -13.89 7.51 11.65
CA GLY A 146 -13.96 8.06 12.98
C GLY A 146 -12.86 7.52 13.91
N PRO A 147 -12.86 7.90 15.18
CA PRO A 147 -11.85 7.49 16.14
C PRO A 147 -11.76 5.98 16.30
N LEU A 148 -10.56 5.43 16.22
CA LEU A 148 -10.29 4.00 16.37
C LEU A 148 -9.55 3.75 17.69
N MET A 149 -10.03 2.79 18.47
CA MET A 149 -9.28 2.27 19.62
C MET A 149 -8.37 1.15 19.13
N VAL A 150 -7.07 1.33 19.33
CA VAL A 150 -6.06 0.34 18.96
C VAL A 150 -5.40 -0.17 20.24
N GLU A 151 -5.20 -1.47 20.33
CA GLU A 151 -4.52 -2.08 21.48
C GLU A 151 -3.12 -1.46 21.66
N GLY A 152 -2.79 -1.10 22.91
CA GLY A 152 -1.55 -0.41 23.24
C GLY A 152 -1.56 1.10 23.01
N SER A 153 -2.70 1.70 22.62
CA SER A 153 -2.89 3.15 22.59
C SER A 153 -3.78 3.61 23.72
N ASP A 154 -3.31 4.55 24.52
CA ASP A 154 -4.12 5.17 25.61
C ASP A 154 -5.21 6.09 25.05
N ASP A 155 -4.95 6.69 23.89
CA ASP A 155 -5.85 7.63 23.24
C ASP A 155 -6.43 7.06 21.94
N PRO A 156 -7.67 7.45 21.56
CA PRO A 156 -8.24 7.09 20.26
C PRO A 156 -7.38 7.62 19.11
N ILE A 157 -7.14 6.78 18.10
CA ILE A 157 -6.44 7.16 16.88
C ILE A 157 -7.46 7.81 15.93
N THR A 158 -7.12 9.01 15.48
CA THR A 158 -7.91 9.83 14.57
C THR A 158 -7.12 10.17 13.32
N GLY A 159 -7.77 10.71 12.29
CA GLY A 159 -7.05 11.22 11.12
C GLY A 159 -6.02 12.30 11.45
N ASP A 160 -6.21 13.05 12.53
CA ASP A 160 -5.29 14.14 12.91
C ASP A 160 -4.04 13.64 13.65
N ASN A 161 -4.17 12.60 14.49
CA ASN A 161 -3.07 12.11 15.34
C ASN A 161 -2.40 10.80 14.84
N ILE A 162 -2.93 10.17 13.79
CA ILE A 162 -2.41 8.86 13.33
C ILE A 162 -0.92 8.89 12.97
N GLN A 163 -0.42 9.98 12.43
CA GLN A 163 0.99 10.11 12.07
C GLN A 163 1.89 10.05 13.31
N GLU A 164 1.50 10.74 14.39
CA GLU A 164 2.22 10.69 15.66
C GLU A 164 2.06 9.33 16.34
N ALA A 165 0.88 8.72 16.22
CA ALA A 165 0.64 7.38 16.73
C ALA A 165 1.56 6.35 16.05
N ILE A 166 1.68 6.35 14.72
CA ILE A 166 2.58 5.49 13.97
C ILE A 166 4.03 5.69 14.42
N LYS A 167 4.50 6.95 14.58
CA LYS A 167 5.85 7.23 15.06
C LYS A 167 6.11 6.68 16.45
N ARG A 168 5.15 6.83 17.37
CA ARG A 168 5.25 6.28 18.73
C ARG A 168 5.35 4.76 18.75
N PHE A 169 4.57 4.05 17.89
CA PHE A 169 4.65 2.59 17.78
C PHE A 169 5.97 2.12 17.19
N TRP A 170 6.60 2.89 16.31
CA TRP A 170 7.94 2.56 15.80
C TRP A 170 9.04 2.78 16.84
N GLU A 171 8.94 3.84 17.64
CA GLU A 171 9.92 4.14 18.69
C GLU A 171 9.80 3.19 19.89
N LYS A 172 8.60 2.72 20.18
CA LYS A 172 8.28 1.77 21.25
C LYS A 172 7.33 0.70 20.72
N PRO A 173 7.85 -0.33 20.01
CA PRO A 173 7.03 -1.44 19.57
C PRO A 173 6.30 -2.07 20.74
N LEU A 174 5.08 -2.55 20.50
CA LEU A 174 4.32 -3.32 21.50
C LEU A 174 5.09 -4.60 21.79
N GLU A 175 5.30 -4.90 23.08
CA GLU A 175 5.94 -6.14 23.56
C GLU A 175 5.03 -7.36 23.35
#